data_690d1efd98b202ef3f94eada8b52d957
#
_entry.id   690d1efd98b202ef3f94eada8b52d957
#
_cell.length_a   1.000
_cell.length_b   1.000
_cell.length_c   1.000
_cell.angle_alpha   90.00
_cell.angle_beta   90.00
_cell.angle_gamma   90.00
#
_symmetry.space_group_name_H-M   'P 1'
#
loop_
_entity.id
_entity.type
_entity.pdbx_description
1 polymer ?
#
loop_
_entity_poly.entity_id
_entity_poly.type
_entity_poly.pdbx_seq_one_letter_code
_entity_poly.pdbx_strand_id
1 'polypeptide(L)'
;MAAAFGLASCYEYVPMQTATIAQPRVEVLVTDRGRVDLVSQLGQGVLSFEGTLDGRRDSMYVVRVAEVTYINRQTSRWSGESITVSPDAVRDIRVRRLSKARTFAVLAGSVGAGVAFVLTRGLLGFGSTDGDTIVKPPPAGQ
;
A
#
# COMPACT_ATOMS: atom_id res chain seq x y z
N MET A 1 -13.51 -20.17 10.32
CA MET A 1 -12.18 -19.53 10.46
C MET A 1 -12.04 -18.45 9.41
N ALA A 2 -12.20 -17.18 9.82
CA ALA A 2 -12.02 -16.04 8.94
C ALA A 2 -10.52 -15.74 8.85
N ALA A 3 -9.89 -16.06 7.74
CA ALA A 3 -8.54 -15.64 7.43
C ALA A 3 -8.56 -14.13 7.17
N ALA A 4 -8.21 -13.34 8.17
CA ALA A 4 -7.89 -11.92 8.03
C ALA A 4 -6.59 -11.83 7.21
N PHE A 5 -6.72 -11.77 5.89
CA PHE A 5 -5.62 -11.34 5.02
C PHE A 5 -5.37 -9.86 5.34
N GLY A 6 -4.38 -9.63 6.21
CA GLY A 6 -3.84 -8.31 6.41
C GLY A 6 -3.45 -7.74 5.05
N LEU A 7 -4.08 -6.62 4.68
CA LEU A 7 -3.70 -5.82 3.52
C LEU A 7 -2.27 -5.37 3.70
N ALA A 8 -1.32 -6.25 3.37
CA ALA A 8 0.09 -5.91 3.35
C ALA A 8 0.25 -4.74 2.38
N SER A 9 0.60 -3.59 2.92
CA SER A 9 0.83 -2.39 2.14
C SER A 9 1.79 -2.70 0.98
N CYS A 10 1.32 -2.59 -0.25
CA CYS A 10 2.12 -2.82 -1.45
C CYS A 10 3.16 -1.69 -1.68
N TYR A 11 3.27 -0.77 -0.74
CA TYR A 11 4.19 0.36 -0.81
C TYR A 11 5.39 0.15 0.09
N GLU A 12 6.52 0.63 -0.37
CA GLU A 12 7.80 0.61 0.33
C GLU A 12 8.36 2.04 0.40
N TYR A 13 8.91 2.39 1.56
CA TYR A 13 9.59 3.67 1.77
C TYR A 13 11.10 3.47 1.61
N VAL A 14 11.68 4.15 0.62
CA VAL A 14 13.12 4.11 0.35
C VAL A 14 13.75 5.48 0.53
N PRO A 15 15.01 5.58 0.95
CA PRO A 15 15.73 6.86 1.03
C PRO A 15 15.71 7.59 -0.31
N MET A 16 15.58 8.91 -0.27
CA MET A 16 15.46 9.74 -1.47
C MET A 16 16.64 9.59 -2.44
N GLN A 17 17.84 9.30 -1.92
CA GLN A 17 19.07 9.14 -2.71
C GLN A 17 19.01 8.02 -3.77
N THR A 18 18.12 7.05 -3.59
CA THR A 18 17.93 5.93 -4.52
C THR A 18 16.77 6.13 -5.49
N ALA A 19 16.06 7.26 -5.45
CA ALA A 19 14.88 7.50 -6.23
C ALA A 19 15.15 8.35 -7.48
N THR A 20 15.00 7.77 -8.66
CA THR A 20 15.09 8.44 -9.97
C THR A 20 13.70 8.75 -10.52
N ILE A 21 12.86 9.45 -9.75
CA ILE A 21 11.48 9.78 -10.15
C ILE A 21 11.33 11.29 -10.17
N ALA A 22 10.85 11.85 -11.30
CA ALA A 22 10.43 13.24 -11.34
C ALA A 22 9.16 13.39 -10.46
N GLN A 23 9.17 14.35 -9.53
CA GLN A 23 8.09 14.62 -8.58
C GLN A 23 7.67 13.37 -7.76
N PRO A 24 8.58 12.80 -6.97
CA PRO A 24 8.26 11.62 -6.17
C PRO A 24 7.27 11.96 -5.05
N ARG A 25 6.40 11.01 -4.72
CA ARG A 25 5.65 11.07 -3.48
C ARG A 25 6.56 10.72 -2.32
N VAL A 26 6.68 11.64 -1.37
CA VAL A 26 7.62 11.53 -0.26
C VAL A 26 6.91 11.59 1.08
N GLU A 27 7.47 10.91 2.06
CA GLU A 27 7.22 11.12 3.48
C GLU A 27 8.41 11.90 4.04
N VAL A 28 8.14 13.02 4.68
CA VAL A 28 9.14 13.87 5.32
C VAL A 28 9.00 13.72 6.83
N LEU A 29 10.03 13.23 7.49
CA LEU A 29 10.10 13.18 8.95
C LEU A 29 10.71 14.48 9.46
N VAL A 30 10.03 15.09 10.42
CA VAL A 30 10.37 16.43 10.94
C VAL A 30 11.25 16.30 12.17
N THR A 31 12.27 17.17 12.28
CA THR A 31 13.09 17.31 13.48
C THR A 31 12.34 18.06 14.59
N ASP A 32 12.85 18.04 15.82
CA ASP A 32 12.27 18.81 16.92
C ASP A 32 12.27 20.33 16.62
N ARG A 33 13.36 20.82 16.01
CA ARG A 33 13.46 22.19 15.53
C ARG A 33 12.45 22.47 14.41
N GLY A 34 12.34 21.57 13.46
CA GLY A 34 11.39 21.68 12.36
C GLY A 34 9.94 21.76 12.82
N ARG A 35 9.60 21.11 13.94
CA ARG A 35 8.25 21.23 14.51
C ARG A 35 7.93 22.65 14.95
N VAL A 36 8.92 23.39 15.42
CA VAL A 36 8.73 24.80 15.82
C VAL A 36 8.63 25.69 14.57
N ASP A 37 9.52 25.46 13.58
CA ASP A 37 9.59 26.27 12.36
C ASP A 37 8.34 26.08 11.48
N LEU A 38 7.74 24.88 11.47
CA LEU A 38 6.58 24.55 10.64
C LEU A 38 5.22 24.78 11.33
N VAL A 39 5.20 25.25 12.58
CA VAL A 39 3.95 25.50 13.33
C VAL A 39 2.98 26.40 12.55
N SER A 40 3.49 27.47 11.96
CA SER A 40 2.66 28.43 11.20
C SER A 40 2.07 27.86 9.93
N GLN A 41 2.73 26.84 9.33
CA GLN A 41 2.32 26.24 8.07
C GLN A 41 1.50 24.97 8.27
N LEU A 42 1.91 24.08 9.18
CA LEU A 42 1.34 22.74 9.35
C LEU A 42 0.63 22.53 10.70
N GLY A 43 0.70 23.51 11.61
CA GLY A 43 0.13 23.39 12.94
C GLY A 43 1.10 22.82 13.97
N GLN A 44 0.64 22.72 15.22
CA GLN A 44 1.46 22.27 16.35
C GLN A 44 1.62 20.74 16.37
N GLY A 45 2.82 20.29 16.75
CA GLY A 45 3.07 18.87 17.01
C GLY A 45 3.18 17.98 15.77
N VAL A 46 3.62 18.52 14.64
CA VAL A 46 3.85 17.75 13.41
C VAL A 46 4.97 16.74 13.62
N LEU A 47 4.70 15.47 13.37
CA LEU A 47 5.67 14.37 13.40
C LEU A 47 6.26 14.11 12.02
N SER A 48 5.38 13.95 11.03
CA SER A 48 5.72 13.76 9.63
C SER A 48 4.61 14.29 8.73
N PHE A 49 4.92 14.49 7.47
CA PHE A 49 3.92 14.78 6.45
C PHE A 49 4.25 14.05 5.15
N GLU A 50 3.20 13.67 4.41
CA GLU A 50 3.31 13.09 3.09
C GLU A 50 2.90 14.11 2.03
N GLY A 51 3.56 14.06 0.90
CA GLY A 51 3.24 14.93 -0.22
C GLY A 51 4.04 14.62 -1.48
N THR A 52 3.93 15.49 -2.46
CA THR A 52 4.71 15.43 -3.68
C THR A 52 5.86 16.43 -3.61
N LEU A 53 7.08 15.97 -3.79
CA LEU A 53 8.24 16.85 -3.84
C LEU A 53 8.32 17.51 -5.21
N ASP A 54 8.12 18.83 -5.26
CA ASP A 54 8.22 19.61 -6.51
C ASP A 54 9.67 19.96 -6.86
N GLY A 55 10.58 19.86 -5.89
CA GLY A 55 12.00 20.12 -6.11
C GLY A 55 12.66 20.88 -4.96
N ARG A 56 13.80 21.50 -5.27
CA ARG A 56 14.53 22.40 -4.36
C ARG A 56 14.57 23.81 -4.95
N ARG A 57 14.28 24.80 -4.15
CA ARG A 57 14.45 26.22 -4.47
C ARG A 57 15.25 26.87 -3.34
N ASP A 58 16.34 27.54 -3.69
CA ASP A 58 17.22 28.24 -2.72
C ASP A 58 17.64 27.34 -1.54
N SER A 59 18.05 26.10 -1.86
CA SER A 59 18.40 25.04 -0.89
C SER A 59 17.26 24.52 -0.04
N MET A 60 16.05 25.03 -0.16
CA MET A 60 14.85 24.57 0.52
C MET A 60 14.07 23.54 -0.28
N TYR A 61 13.42 22.62 0.39
CA TYR A 61 12.49 21.66 -0.25
C TYR A 61 11.13 22.30 -0.45
N VAL A 62 10.56 22.15 -1.64
CA VAL A 62 9.19 22.56 -1.95
C VAL A 62 8.34 21.29 -2.05
N VAL A 63 7.38 21.14 -1.13
CA VAL A 63 6.54 19.94 -1.04
C VAL A 63 5.07 20.35 -1.07
N ARG A 64 4.29 19.71 -1.94
CA ARG A 64 2.82 19.81 -1.93
C ARG A 64 2.28 18.80 -0.96
N VAL A 65 1.74 19.26 0.16
CA VAL A 65 1.31 18.42 1.27
C VAL A 65 -0.06 17.80 0.97
N ALA A 66 -0.14 16.49 1.12
CA ALA A 66 -1.38 15.72 0.98
C ALA A 66 -1.91 15.23 2.33
N GLU A 67 -1.00 14.96 3.29
CA GLU A 67 -1.37 14.42 4.59
C GLU A 67 -0.34 14.83 5.64
N VAL A 68 -0.79 15.17 6.84
CA VAL A 68 0.06 15.52 7.99
C VAL A 68 -0.25 14.59 9.16
N THR A 69 0.77 14.01 9.76
CA THR A 69 0.68 13.17 10.95
C THR A 69 1.27 13.91 12.14
N TYR A 70 0.50 13.98 13.22
CA TYR A 70 0.87 14.66 14.46
C TYR A 70 1.38 13.70 15.53
N ILE A 71 2.01 14.23 16.58
CA ILE A 71 2.56 13.45 17.71
C ILE A 71 1.49 12.59 18.40
N ASN A 72 0.25 13.07 18.48
CA ASN A 72 -0.90 12.35 19.04
C ASN A 72 -1.42 11.23 18.11
N ARG A 73 -0.71 10.93 17.01
CA ARG A 73 -1.06 9.97 15.95
C ARG A 73 -2.33 10.33 15.16
N GLN A 74 -2.84 11.53 15.32
CA GLN A 74 -3.89 12.02 14.44
C GLN A 74 -3.30 12.37 13.08
N THR A 75 -4.09 12.11 12.04
CA THR A 75 -3.73 12.40 10.66
C THR A 75 -4.74 13.37 10.09
N SER A 76 -4.26 14.42 9.43
CA SER A 76 -5.08 15.40 8.73
C SER A 76 -4.78 15.39 7.24
N ARG A 77 -5.82 15.35 6.43
CA ARG A 77 -5.67 15.47 4.96
C ARG A 77 -5.60 16.94 4.56
N TRP A 78 -4.74 17.19 3.59
CA TRP A 78 -4.48 18.51 3.03
C TRP A 78 -4.79 18.53 1.53
N SER A 79 -5.10 19.71 1.00
CA SER A 79 -5.54 19.87 -0.39
C SER A 79 -4.39 20.00 -1.38
N GLY A 80 -3.15 19.81 -0.95
CA GLY A 80 -1.97 19.93 -1.81
C GLY A 80 -1.34 21.33 -1.77
N GLU A 81 -1.50 22.05 -0.66
CA GLU A 81 -0.82 23.33 -0.45
C GLU A 81 0.70 23.12 -0.50
N SER A 82 1.39 24.04 -1.20
CA SER A 82 2.84 24.02 -1.28
C SER A 82 3.46 24.67 -0.07
N ILE A 83 4.30 23.93 0.62
CA ILE A 83 5.10 24.44 1.74
C ILE A 83 6.56 24.42 1.38
N THR A 84 7.32 25.32 1.97
CA THR A 84 8.79 25.39 1.84
C THR A 84 9.42 24.95 3.14
N VAL A 85 10.31 23.96 3.07
CA VAL A 85 10.89 23.31 4.24
C VAL A 85 12.42 23.42 4.20
N SER A 86 13.01 23.93 5.27
CA SER A 86 14.46 23.97 5.44
C SER A 86 15.03 22.56 5.61
N PRO A 87 16.21 22.26 5.06
CA PRO A 87 16.91 21.01 5.33
C PRO A 87 17.11 20.70 6.81
N ASP A 88 17.35 21.74 7.64
CA ASP A 88 17.53 21.60 9.09
C ASP A 88 16.23 21.17 9.82
N ALA A 89 15.07 21.46 9.23
CA ALA A 89 13.79 21.03 9.74
C ALA A 89 13.46 19.57 9.41
N VAL A 90 14.23 18.94 8.51
CA VAL A 90 14.01 17.61 7.99
C VAL A 90 14.98 16.62 8.64
N ARG A 91 14.43 15.55 9.26
CA ARG A 91 15.23 14.44 9.78
C ARG A 91 15.57 13.44 8.68
N ASP A 92 14.57 13.11 7.86
CA ASP A 92 14.69 12.12 6.79
C ASP A 92 13.62 12.36 5.73
N ILE A 93 13.95 12.06 4.47
CA ILE A 93 13.00 12.09 3.35
C ILE A 93 12.96 10.69 2.74
N ARG A 94 11.79 10.06 2.76
CA ARG A 94 11.56 8.73 2.22
C ARG A 94 10.65 8.80 1.03
N VAL A 95 11.03 8.15 -0.05
CA VAL A 95 10.21 8.06 -1.26
C VAL A 95 9.28 6.86 -1.14
N ARG A 96 7.99 7.11 -1.33
CA ARG A 96 6.97 6.06 -1.37
C ARG A 96 6.99 5.39 -2.74
N ARG A 97 7.41 4.12 -2.80
CA ARG A 97 7.43 3.31 -4.01
C ARG A 97 6.48 2.14 -3.93
N LEU A 98 5.91 1.79 -5.08
CA LEU A 98 5.14 0.55 -5.19
C LEU A 98 6.13 -0.64 -5.17
N SER A 99 5.99 -1.54 -4.22
CA SER A 99 6.77 -2.76 -4.17
C SER A 99 6.24 -3.76 -5.19
N LYS A 100 6.90 -3.83 -6.35
CA LYS A 100 6.52 -4.76 -7.43
C LYS A 100 6.49 -6.21 -6.94
N ALA A 101 7.47 -6.61 -6.13
CA ALA A 101 7.56 -7.96 -5.60
C ALA A 101 6.33 -8.33 -4.74
N ARG A 102 5.92 -7.43 -3.84
CA ARG A 102 4.72 -7.64 -3.00
C ARG A 102 3.44 -7.64 -3.81
N THR A 103 3.34 -6.76 -4.81
CA THR A 103 2.20 -6.71 -5.72
C THR A 103 2.07 -8.02 -6.51
N PHE A 104 3.18 -8.53 -7.05
CA PHE A 104 3.19 -9.82 -7.75
C PHE A 104 2.85 -10.99 -6.82
N ALA A 105 3.35 -11.00 -5.59
CA ALA A 105 3.04 -12.05 -4.62
C ALA A 105 1.54 -12.09 -4.29
N VAL A 106 0.91 -10.93 -4.10
CA VAL A 106 -0.54 -10.83 -3.83
C VAL A 106 -1.35 -11.28 -5.05
N LEU A 107 -0.96 -10.86 -6.26
CA LEU A 107 -1.62 -11.26 -7.49
C LEU A 107 -1.49 -12.78 -7.73
N ALA A 108 -0.29 -13.34 -7.63
CA ALA A 108 -0.07 -14.76 -7.80
C ALA A 108 -0.82 -15.60 -6.75
N GLY A 109 -0.83 -15.14 -5.49
CA GLY A 109 -1.56 -15.78 -4.40
C GLY A 109 -3.09 -15.76 -4.62
N SER A 110 -3.64 -14.64 -5.05
CA SER A 110 -5.08 -14.53 -5.29
C SER A 110 -5.54 -15.34 -6.51
N VAL A 111 -4.77 -15.32 -7.60
CA VAL A 111 -5.05 -16.17 -8.78
C VAL A 111 -4.93 -17.64 -8.42
N GLY A 112 -3.86 -18.04 -7.71
CA GLY A 112 -3.66 -19.42 -7.28
C GLY A 112 -4.78 -19.93 -6.36
N ALA A 113 -5.20 -19.12 -5.40
CA ALA A 113 -6.32 -19.43 -4.52
C ALA A 113 -7.65 -19.53 -5.29
N GLY A 114 -7.88 -18.66 -6.25
CA GLY A 114 -9.06 -18.70 -7.12
C GLY A 114 -9.12 -19.96 -7.95
N VAL A 115 -8.02 -20.34 -8.60
CA VAL A 115 -7.94 -21.59 -9.38
C VAL A 115 -8.13 -22.80 -8.49
N ALA A 116 -7.46 -22.87 -7.34
CA ALA A 116 -7.63 -23.97 -6.39
C ALA A 116 -9.09 -24.09 -5.92
N PHE A 117 -9.74 -22.96 -5.63
CA PHE A 117 -11.13 -22.94 -5.22
C PHE A 117 -12.07 -23.49 -6.31
N VAL A 118 -11.86 -23.08 -7.56
CA VAL A 118 -12.66 -23.56 -8.71
C VAL A 118 -12.47 -25.06 -8.92
N LEU A 119 -11.24 -25.54 -8.82
CA LEU A 119 -10.94 -26.98 -8.98
C LEU A 119 -11.50 -27.82 -7.84
N THR A 120 -11.38 -27.35 -6.57
CA THR A 120 -11.89 -28.11 -5.41
C THR A 120 -13.42 -28.13 -5.33
N ARG A 121 -14.08 -27.13 -5.90
CA ARG A 121 -15.55 -27.06 -5.93
C ARG A 121 -16.17 -27.72 -7.17
N GLY A 122 -15.35 -28.24 -8.08
CA GLY A 122 -15.86 -28.89 -9.31
C GLY A 122 -16.64 -27.95 -10.23
N LEU A 123 -16.49 -26.63 -10.09
CA LEU A 123 -17.26 -25.63 -10.83
C LEU A 123 -17.02 -25.64 -12.34
N LEU A 124 -15.91 -26.28 -12.80
CA LEU A 124 -15.60 -26.43 -14.22
C LEU A 124 -15.99 -27.80 -14.81
N GLY A 125 -16.75 -28.62 -14.07
CA GLY A 125 -17.26 -29.89 -14.60
C GLY A 125 -16.21 -30.96 -14.87
N PHE A 126 -14.95 -30.77 -14.47
CA PHE A 126 -13.91 -31.80 -14.56
C PHE A 126 -13.91 -32.77 -13.37
N GLY A 127 -15.00 -32.77 -12.60
CA GLY A 127 -15.17 -33.63 -11.44
C GLY A 127 -15.95 -34.88 -11.79
N SER A 128 -15.25 -36.01 -11.71
CA SER A 128 -15.73 -37.37 -11.48
C SER A 128 -16.84 -37.87 -12.40
N THR A 129 -16.46 -38.67 -13.35
CA THR A 129 -17.28 -39.74 -13.87
C THR A 129 -17.63 -40.64 -12.67
N ASP A 130 -18.72 -40.38 -11.97
CA ASP A 130 -19.36 -41.35 -11.09
C ASP A 130 -19.79 -42.50 -12.02
N GLY A 131 -19.15 -43.65 -11.81
CA GLY A 131 -19.46 -44.84 -12.55
C GLY A 131 -20.93 -45.13 -12.50
N ASP A 132 -21.58 -45.16 -13.66
CA ASP A 132 -22.88 -45.72 -13.87
C ASP A 132 -22.94 -47.12 -13.23
N THR A 133 -23.49 -47.25 -12.07
CA THR A 133 -23.96 -48.51 -11.54
C THR A 133 -25.12 -48.94 -12.41
N ILE A 134 -24.84 -49.73 -13.44
CA ILE A 134 -25.82 -50.41 -14.24
C ILE A 134 -26.61 -51.31 -13.26
N VAL A 135 -27.77 -50.84 -12.87
CA VAL A 135 -28.75 -51.66 -12.12
C VAL A 135 -29.26 -52.73 -13.10
N LYS A 136 -28.71 -53.92 -12.93
CA LYS A 136 -29.20 -55.12 -13.66
C LYS A 136 -30.65 -55.38 -13.29
N PRO A 137 -31.59 -55.44 -14.22
CA PRO A 137 -32.97 -55.75 -13.90
C PRO A 137 -33.09 -57.20 -13.37
N PRO A 138 -34.01 -57.45 -12.42
CA PRO A 138 -34.22 -58.78 -11.87
C PRO A 138 -34.74 -59.75 -12.95
N PRO A 139 -34.36 -61.06 -12.89
CA PRO A 139 -34.85 -62.03 -13.83
C PRO A 139 -36.35 -62.25 -13.63
N ALA A 140 -37.12 -62.27 -14.73
CA ALA A 140 -38.52 -62.62 -14.74
C ALA A 140 -38.70 -64.09 -14.26
N GLY A 141 -39.32 -64.24 -13.11
CA GLY A 141 -39.72 -65.55 -12.58
C GLY A 141 -40.89 -66.15 -13.37
N GLN A 142 -40.76 -67.43 -13.70
CA GLN A 142 -41.83 -68.27 -14.19
C GLN A 142 -42.77 -68.69 -13.03
#